data_8b3199773cd6546ec35e8a45705f627e
#
_entry.id   8b3199773cd6546ec35e8a45705f627e
#
_cell.length_a   1.000
_cell.length_b   1.000
_cell.length_c   1.000
_cell.angle_alpha   90.00
_cell.angle_beta   90.00
_cell.angle_gamma   90.00
#
_symmetry.space_group_name_H-M   'P 1'
#
loop_
_entity.id
_entity.type
_entity.pdbx_description
1 polymer ?
#
loop_
_entity_poly.entity_id
_entity_poly.type
_entity_poly.pdbx_seq_one_letter_code
_entity_poly.pdbx_strand_id
1 'polypeptide(L)'
;NRNNVALNDADIVESSNSEGTYDYLKSLISLGSAVVFSAEDGNTYIELNIQNAAVLDKTATWDEEKKIAENSVMTEEDAKKLMGEDAQVTEFQNNVEEITFLGEKHYAAQYTFKNYDVSYYGVTVFLVNEQDSRYMLAVNIIGVDLNVVDQADQFFSVYTE
;
A
#
# COMPACT_ATOMS: atom_id res chain seq x y z
N ASN A 1 0.02 -23.62 -6.38
CA ASN A 1 0.16 -23.26 -4.98
C ASN A 1 -0.54 -21.93 -4.80
N ARG A 2 -1.78 -21.95 -4.35
CA ARG A 2 -2.44 -20.76 -3.86
C ARG A 2 -1.73 -20.39 -2.55
N ASN A 3 -0.71 -19.58 -2.63
CA ASN A 3 -0.26 -18.85 -1.47
C ASN A 3 -1.25 -17.70 -1.22
N ASN A 4 -2.51 -18.05 -0.96
CA ASN A 4 -3.31 -17.23 -0.11
C ASN A 4 -2.65 -17.36 1.27
N VAL A 5 -1.68 -16.52 1.55
CA VAL A 5 -1.28 -16.24 2.90
C VAL A 5 -2.43 -15.43 3.48
N ALA A 6 -3.52 -16.10 3.79
CA ALA A 6 -4.49 -15.54 4.69
C ALA A 6 -3.76 -15.43 6.02
N LEU A 7 -3.42 -14.20 6.41
CA LEU A 7 -2.96 -13.93 7.76
C LEU A 7 -4.00 -14.53 8.71
N ASN A 8 -3.59 -15.42 9.59
CA ASN A 8 -4.45 -15.87 10.65
C ASN A 8 -4.55 -14.79 11.74
N ASP A 9 -5.49 -14.93 12.65
CA ASP A 9 -5.69 -13.95 13.73
C ASP A 9 -4.41 -13.69 14.55
N ALA A 10 -3.52 -14.67 14.67
CA ALA A 10 -2.26 -14.53 15.40
C ALA A 10 -1.27 -13.64 14.63
N ASP A 11 -1.17 -13.80 13.30
CA ASP A 11 -0.29 -12.97 12.47
C ASP A 11 -0.70 -11.50 12.51
N ILE A 12 -2.02 -11.22 12.58
CA ILE A 12 -2.54 -9.85 12.72
C ILE A 12 -2.17 -9.26 14.08
N VAL A 13 -2.29 -10.05 15.16
CA VAL A 13 -1.93 -9.62 16.52
C VAL A 13 -0.45 -9.27 16.61
N GLU A 14 0.43 -10.07 16.03
CA GLU A 14 1.87 -9.80 16.03
C GLU A 14 2.24 -8.54 15.25
N SER A 15 1.50 -8.22 14.18
CA SER A 15 1.78 -7.06 13.33
C SER A 15 1.11 -5.76 13.80
N SER A 16 0.12 -5.82 14.71
CA SER A 16 -0.60 -4.64 15.17
C SER A 16 -0.11 -4.14 16.52
N ASN A 17 0.30 -2.88 16.56
CA ASN A 17 0.78 -2.23 17.78
C ASN A 17 -0.35 -1.63 18.65
N SER A 18 -1.60 -1.74 18.23
CA SER A 18 -2.77 -1.23 18.94
C SER A 18 -4.03 -2.04 18.65
N GLU A 19 -4.91 -2.12 19.64
CA GLU A 19 -6.20 -2.82 19.54
C GLU A 19 -7.06 -2.28 18.37
N GLY A 20 -7.08 -0.96 18.16
CA GLY A 20 -7.83 -0.34 17.07
C GLY A 20 -7.29 -0.71 15.68
N THR A 21 -5.98 -0.84 15.54
CA THR A 21 -5.34 -1.30 14.29
C THR A 21 -5.70 -2.77 14.01
N TYR A 22 -5.65 -3.60 15.04
CA TYR A 22 -6.04 -5.00 14.93
C TYR A 22 -7.49 -5.17 14.45
N ASP A 23 -8.44 -4.49 15.09
CA ASP A 23 -9.85 -4.56 14.71
C ASP A 23 -10.09 -4.06 13.28
N TYR A 24 -9.41 -3.00 12.88
CA TYR A 24 -9.47 -2.47 11.52
C TYR A 24 -8.98 -3.50 10.50
N LEU A 25 -7.77 -4.03 10.68
CA LEU A 25 -7.17 -5.02 9.79
C LEU A 25 -8.02 -6.30 9.72
N LYS A 26 -8.52 -6.75 10.85
CA LYS A 26 -9.41 -7.92 10.92
C LYS A 26 -10.70 -7.70 10.12
N SER A 27 -11.29 -6.51 10.19
CA SER A 27 -12.48 -6.18 9.43
C SER A 27 -12.20 -6.17 7.92
N LEU A 28 -11.08 -5.58 7.49
CA LEU A 28 -10.66 -5.55 6.08
C LEU A 28 -10.42 -6.95 5.52
N ILE A 29 -9.73 -7.81 6.29
CA ILE A 29 -9.44 -9.20 5.88
C ILE A 29 -10.74 -10.00 5.81
N SER A 30 -11.64 -9.85 6.76
CA SER A 30 -12.94 -10.54 6.77
C SER A 30 -13.81 -10.17 5.57
N LEU A 31 -13.67 -8.93 5.06
CA LEU A 31 -14.32 -8.46 3.84
C LEU A 31 -13.59 -8.90 2.56
N GLY A 32 -12.41 -9.53 2.69
CA GLY A 32 -11.54 -9.86 1.55
C GLY A 32 -10.95 -8.64 0.87
N SER A 33 -10.92 -7.48 1.55
CA SER A 33 -10.57 -6.19 0.94
C SER A 33 -9.11 -5.83 1.12
N ALA A 34 -8.43 -6.38 2.11
CA ALA A 34 -7.02 -6.09 2.35
C ALA A 34 -6.26 -7.28 2.92
N VAL A 35 -4.98 -7.32 2.63
CA VAL A 35 -4.00 -8.23 3.21
C VAL A 35 -2.76 -7.42 3.57
N VAL A 36 -2.21 -7.67 4.73
CA VAL A 36 -1.05 -6.94 5.25
C VAL A 36 0.07 -7.91 5.54
N PHE A 37 1.28 -7.54 5.16
CA PHE A 37 2.50 -8.29 5.43
C PHE A 37 3.53 -7.36 6.08
N SER A 38 4.36 -7.90 6.95
CA SER A 38 5.57 -7.24 7.40
C SER A 38 6.78 -8.14 7.16
N ALA A 39 7.93 -7.56 6.84
CA ALA A 39 9.17 -8.32 6.77
C ALA A 39 9.57 -8.80 8.18
N GLU A 40 10.32 -9.91 8.25
CA GLU A 40 10.80 -10.48 9.52
C GLU A 40 11.66 -9.49 10.34
N ASP A 41 12.37 -8.59 9.65
CA ASP A 41 13.17 -7.54 10.29
C ASP A 41 12.35 -6.33 10.76
N GLY A 42 11.05 -6.29 10.44
CA GLY A 42 10.14 -5.18 10.78
C GLY A 42 10.40 -3.88 10.00
N ASN A 43 11.28 -3.90 9.01
CA ASN A 43 11.69 -2.70 8.28
C ASN A 43 10.88 -2.44 7.01
N THR A 44 10.08 -3.41 6.58
CA THR A 44 9.22 -3.29 5.39
C THR A 44 7.81 -3.73 5.72
N TYR A 45 6.85 -2.93 5.28
CA TYR A 45 5.43 -3.16 5.44
C TYR A 45 4.74 -3.12 4.08
N ILE A 46 3.91 -4.10 3.80
CA ILE A 46 3.18 -4.24 2.54
C ILE A 46 1.71 -4.39 2.82
N GLU A 47 0.88 -3.56 2.20
CA GLU A 47 -0.57 -3.65 2.25
C GLU A 47 -1.12 -3.84 0.83
N LEU A 48 -1.97 -4.86 0.67
CA LEU A 48 -2.78 -5.08 -0.53
C LEU A 48 -4.23 -4.73 -0.21
N ASN A 49 -4.78 -3.77 -0.92
CA ASN A 49 -6.13 -3.30 -0.69
C ASN A 49 -6.95 -3.36 -1.99
N ILE A 50 -7.95 -4.25 -2.03
CA ILE A 50 -8.91 -4.33 -3.14
C ILE A 50 -10.05 -3.38 -2.85
N GLN A 51 -10.27 -2.42 -3.73
CA GLN A 51 -11.31 -1.40 -3.61
C GLN A 51 -12.34 -1.54 -4.72
N ASN A 52 -13.60 -1.43 -4.34
CA ASN A 52 -14.74 -1.44 -5.27
C ASN A 52 -15.41 -0.07 -5.29
N ALA A 53 -15.29 0.66 -6.39
CA ALA A 53 -15.91 1.97 -6.56
C ALA A 53 -17.45 1.93 -6.46
N ALA A 54 -18.05 0.81 -6.82
CA ALA A 54 -19.51 0.64 -6.84
C ALA A 54 -20.16 0.37 -5.47
N VAL A 55 -19.39 0.40 -4.37
CA VAL A 55 -19.96 0.20 -3.02
C VAL A 55 -20.94 1.30 -2.64
N LEU A 56 -20.61 2.55 -2.96
CA LEU A 56 -21.45 3.73 -2.64
C LEU A 56 -22.35 4.14 -3.81
N ASP A 57 -21.87 3.97 -5.03
CA ASP A 57 -22.62 4.24 -6.27
C ASP A 57 -22.44 3.06 -7.22
N LYS A 58 -23.52 2.34 -7.49
CA LYS A 58 -23.48 1.12 -8.32
C LYS A 58 -22.98 1.34 -9.74
N THR A 59 -22.93 2.57 -10.21
CA THR A 59 -22.45 2.94 -11.55
C THR A 59 -21.03 3.49 -11.51
N ALA A 60 -20.46 3.69 -10.34
CA ALA A 60 -19.12 4.27 -10.19
C ALA A 60 -18.03 3.28 -10.67
N THR A 61 -17.04 3.84 -11.33
CA THR A 61 -15.83 3.18 -11.78
C THR A 61 -14.62 3.99 -11.34
N TRP A 62 -13.44 3.35 -11.26
CA TRP A 62 -12.20 4.05 -11.02
C TRP A 62 -11.80 4.88 -12.24
N ASP A 63 -11.18 6.01 -11.99
CA ASP A 63 -10.50 6.82 -13.00
C ASP A 63 -9.24 6.11 -13.55
N GLU A 64 -8.57 6.73 -14.50
CA GLU A 64 -7.25 6.29 -14.97
C GLU A 64 -6.24 6.30 -13.80
N GLU A 65 -5.34 5.31 -13.77
CA GLU A 65 -4.36 5.10 -12.71
C GLU A 65 -3.55 6.37 -12.38
N LYS A 66 -3.15 7.13 -13.41
CA LYS A 66 -2.43 8.39 -13.23
C LYS A 66 -3.20 9.38 -12.36
N LYS A 67 -4.48 9.56 -12.63
CA LYS A 67 -5.34 10.49 -11.88
C LYS A 67 -5.57 10.01 -10.45
N ILE A 68 -5.70 8.69 -10.27
CA ILE A 68 -5.79 8.08 -8.93
C ILE A 68 -4.51 8.35 -8.16
N ALA A 69 -3.34 8.09 -8.76
CA ALA A 69 -2.04 8.34 -8.14
C ALA A 69 -1.85 9.82 -7.77
N GLU A 70 -2.19 10.75 -8.67
CA GLU A 70 -2.12 12.20 -8.40
C GLU A 70 -3.02 12.63 -7.24
N ASN A 71 -4.19 12.04 -7.09
CA ASN A 71 -5.12 12.33 -6.00
C ASN A 71 -4.77 11.62 -4.68
N SER A 72 -3.88 10.64 -4.72
CA SER A 72 -3.50 9.80 -3.57
C SER A 72 -2.08 10.10 -3.06
N VAL A 73 -1.46 11.16 -3.55
CA VAL A 73 -0.11 11.56 -3.12
C VAL A 73 -0.11 11.89 -1.63
N MET A 74 0.77 11.24 -0.88
CA MET A 74 0.99 11.56 0.52
C MET A 74 1.50 13.00 0.67
N THR A 75 0.97 13.72 1.63
CA THR A 75 1.46 15.03 2.03
C THR A 75 2.39 14.93 3.24
N GLU A 76 3.15 15.99 3.52
CA GLU A 76 3.97 16.04 4.73
C GLU A 76 3.12 15.94 6.02
N GLU A 77 1.90 16.46 5.98
CA GLU A 77 0.96 16.35 7.10
C GLU A 77 0.51 14.90 7.32
N ASP A 78 0.28 14.15 6.24
CA ASP A 78 -0.06 12.73 6.32
C ASP A 78 1.12 11.91 6.86
N ALA A 79 2.35 12.24 6.45
CA ALA A 79 3.56 11.61 7.00
C ALA A 79 3.70 11.86 8.50
N LYS A 80 3.41 13.09 8.97
CA LYS A 80 3.38 13.41 10.41
C LYS A 80 2.32 12.61 11.16
N LYS A 81 1.11 12.49 10.60
CA LYS A 81 0.04 11.68 11.19
C LYS A 81 0.42 10.19 11.26
N LEU A 82 1.06 9.68 10.21
CA LEU A 82 1.52 8.29 10.14
C LEU A 82 2.56 7.98 11.24
N MET A 83 3.47 8.91 11.50
CA MET A 83 4.56 8.73 12.49
C MET A 83 4.12 9.03 13.93
N GLY A 84 2.98 9.68 14.14
CA GLY A 84 2.44 10.02 15.45
C GLY A 84 2.73 11.45 15.90
N GLU A 85 2.19 11.81 17.07
CA GLU A 85 2.19 13.20 17.58
C GLU A 85 3.60 13.77 17.83
N ASP A 86 4.56 12.92 18.18
CA ASP A 86 5.95 13.32 18.46
C ASP A 86 6.85 13.28 17.22
N ALA A 87 6.28 13.11 16.03
CA ALA A 87 7.04 12.98 14.79
C ALA A 87 7.82 14.25 14.42
N GLN A 88 9.07 14.06 14.02
CA GLN A 88 9.92 15.11 13.44
C GLN A 88 10.18 14.82 11.96
N VAL A 89 9.15 14.99 11.16
CA VAL A 89 9.24 14.77 9.71
C VAL A 89 10.02 15.92 9.06
N THR A 90 11.08 15.56 8.36
CA THR A 90 11.96 16.46 7.61
C THR A 90 12.30 15.86 6.24
N GLU A 91 12.86 16.66 5.35
CA GLU A 91 13.28 16.24 4.00
C GLU A 91 12.16 15.53 3.20
N PHE A 92 10.93 15.94 3.42
CA PHE A 92 9.77 15.33 2.77
C PHE A 92 9.78 15.62 1.26
N GLN A 93 9.61 14.57 0.46
CA GLN A 93 9.42 14.64 -0.99
C GLN A 93 8.35 13.65 -1.41
N ASN A 94 7.60 13.99 -2.45
CA ASN A 94 6.66 13.11 -3.11
C ASN A 94 6.68 13.31 -4.62
N ASN A 95 6.28 12.29 -5.35
CA ASN A 95 6.09 12.36 -6.79
C ASN A 95 5.08 11.31 -7.26
N VAL A 96 4.61 11.50 -8.49
CA VAL A 96 3.83 10.51 -9.23
C VAL A 96 4.61 10.19 -10.49
N GLU A 97 4.85 8.92 -10.72
CA GLU A 97 5.53 8.48 -11.94
C GLU A 97 5.00 7.15 -12.45
N GLU A 98 5.25 6.88 -13.71
CA GLU A 98 5.03 5.57 -14.31
C GLU A 98 6.20 4.66 -13.95
N ILE A 99 5.88 3.52 -13.33
CA ILE A 99 6.85 2.48 -12.97
C ILE A 99 6.51 1.17 -13.69
N THR A 100 7.49 0.29 -13.80
CA THR A 100 7.25 -1.10 -14.20
C THR A 100 6.98 -1.93 -12.95
N PHE A 101 5.80 -2.56 -12.90
CA PHE A 101 5.41 -3.44 -11.81
C PHE A 101 4.86 -4.74 -12.38
N LEU A 102 5.46 -5.87 -12.01
CA LEU A 102 5.12 -7.21 -12.54
C LEU A 102 5.18 -7.31 -14.08
N GLY A 103 6.11 -6.56 -14.69
CA GLY A 103 6.32 -6.55 -16.14
C GLY A 103 5.42 -5.61 -16.93
N GLU A 104 4.49 -4.92 -16.29
CA GLU A 104 3.58 -3.96 -16.89
C GLU A 104 3.83 -2.55 -16.35
N LYS A 105 3.38 -1.54 -17.10
CA LYS A 105 3.53 -0.14 -16.70
C LYS A 105 2.29 0.32 -15.93
N HIS A 106 2.52 0.84 -14.75
CA HIS A 106 1.49 1.38 -13.88
C HIS A 106 1.94 2.73 -13.30
N TYR A 107 0.98 3.57 -12.92
CA TYR A 107 1.28 4.78 -12.18
C TYR A 107 1.36 4.50 -10.69
N ALA A 108 2.35 5.12 -10.04
CA ALA A 108 2.56 5.02 -8.61
C ALA A 108 2.71 6.40 -7.97
N ALA A 109 2.17 6.55 -6.76
CA ALA A 109 2.47 7.65 -5.87
C ALA A 109 3.64 7.23 -4.96
N GLN A 110 4.69 8.03 -4.94
CA GLN A 110 5.90 7.75 -4.17
C GLN A 110 6.16 8.88 -3.19
N TYR A 111 6.80 8.56 -2.07
CA TYR A 111 7.25 9.55 -1.11
C TYR A 111 8.52 9.10 -0.38
N THR A 112 9.26 10.09 0.10
CA THR A 112 10.39 9.90 1.00
C THR A 112 10.35 10.97 2.08
N PHE A 113 10.78 10.64 3.28
CA PHE A 113 10.98 11.60 4.37
C PHE A 113 11.93 11.03 5.42
N LYS A 114 12.40 11.89 6.30
CA LYS A 114 13.06 11.48 7.54
C LYS A 114 12.15 11.72 8.72
N ASN A 115 12.14 10.78 9.65
CA ASN A 115 11.62 11.00 11.00
C ASN A 115 12.77 10.79 11.97
N TYR A 116 13.19 11.89 12.65
CA TYR A 116 14.50 11.97 13.28
C TYR A 116 15.61 11.63 12.26
N ASP A 117 16.47 10.64 12.58
CA ASP A 117 17.58 10.21 11.71
C ASP A 117 17.22 9.02 10.80
N VAL A 118 15.99 8.52 10.86
CA VAL A 118 15.56 7.37 10.05
C VAL A 118 14.89 7.84 8.78
N SER A 119 15.38 7.36 7.64
CA SER A 119 14.78 7.61 6.33
C SER A 119 13.68 6.60 6.06
N TYR A 120 12.54 7.07 5.56
CA TYR A 120 11.41 6.28 5.14
C TYR A 120 11.14 6.48 3.66
N TYR A 121 10.78 5.40 3.00
CA TYR A 121 10.44 5.35 1.58
C TYR A 121 9.11 4.63 1.42
N GLY A 122 8.25 5.16 0.57
CA GLY A 122 6.98 4.53 0.30
C GLY A 122 6.59 4.62 -1.16
N VAL A 123 5.88 3.60 -1.62
CA VAL A 123 5.28 3.54 -2.95
C VAL A 123 3.89 2.94 -2.85
N THR A 124 2.93 3.54 -3.53
CA THR A 124 1.61 2.96 -3.74
C THR A 124 1.38 2.82 -5.23
N VAL A 125 1.26 1.58 -5.70
CA VAL A 125 0.95 1.25 -7.09
C VAL A 125 -0.55 1.02 -7.21
N PHE A 126 -1.16 1.60 -8.25
CA PHE A 126 -2.58 1.47 -8.52
C PHE A 126 -2.79 0.63 -9.78
N LEU A 127 -3.53 -0.47 -9.62
CA LEU A 127 -3.85 -1.39 -10.70
C LEU A 127 -5.37 -1.44 -10.88
N VAL A 128 -5.88 -0.68 -11.84
CA VAL A 128 -7.30 -0.73 -12.19
C VAL A 128 -7.55 -1.97 -13.04
N ASN A 129 -8.59 -2.74 -12.71
CA ASN A 129 -8.95 -3.91 -13.49
C ASN A 129 -9.50 -3.49 -14.86
N GLU A 130 -8.79 -3.81 -15.93
CA GLU A 130 -9.18 -3.47 -17.31
C GLU A 130 -10.49 -4.11 -17.74
N GLN A 131 -10.83 -5.29 -17.22
CA GLN A 131 -12.05 -6.01 -17.55
C GLN A 131 -13.26 -5.51 -16.76
N ASP A 132 -13.03 -4.96 -15.58
CA ASP A 132 -14.07 -4.41 -14.72
C ASP A 132 -13.51 -3.23 -13.88
N SER A 133 -13.59 -2.04 -14.45
CA SER A 133 -13.06 -0.82 -13.84
C SER A 133 -13.76 -0.38 -12.53
N ARG A 134 -14.71 -1.16 -12.03
CA ARG A 134 -15.23 -0.98 -10.67
C ARG A 134 -14.21 -1.42 -9.62
N TYR A 135 -13.27 -2.30 -9.98
CA TYR A 135 -12.28 -2.86 -9.06
C TYR A 135 -10.90 -2.28 -9.32
N MET A 136 -10.20 -2.00 -8.24
CA MET A 136 -8.81 -1.57 -8.23
C MET A 136 -8.07 -2.30 -7.12
N LEU A 137 -6.83 -2.70 -7.40
CA LEU A 137 -5.89 -3.15 -6.38
C LEU A 137 -4.90 -2.01 -6.11
N ALA A 138 -4.83 -1.55 -4.87
CA ALA A 138 -3.76 -0.69 -4.41
C ALA A 138 -2.71 -1.56 -3.69
N VAL A 139 -1.46 -1.44 -4.13
CA VAL A 139 -0.30 -2.09 -3.51
C VAL A 139 0.51 -1.01 -2.83
N ASN A 140 0.51 -1.00 -1.50
CA ASN A 140 1.24 -0.03 -0.70
C ASN A 140 2.44 -0.70 -0.03
N ILE A 141 3.64 -0.16 -0.26
CA ILE A 141 4.90 -0.66 0.28
C ILE A 141 5.61 0.48 0.98
N ILE A 142 5.95 0.27 2.25
CA ILE A 142 6.67 1.25 3.07
C ILE A 142 7.87 0.55 3.68
N GLY A 143 9.02 1.19 3.67
CA GLY A 143 10.24 0.65 4.27
C GLY A 143 11.27 1.70 4.62
N VAL A 144 12.32 1.27 5.28
CA VAL A 144 13.50 2.09 5.62
C VAL A 144 14.65 1.88 4.65
N ASP A 145 14.45 1.09 3.60
CA ASP A 145 15.44 0.85 2.54
C ASP A 145 15.04 1.61 1.28
N LEU A 146 16.01 2.34 0.69
CA LEU A 146 15.84 3.09 -0.55
C LEU A 146 15.33 2.21 -1.71
N ASN A 147 15.68 0.93 -1.71
CA ASN A 147 15.33 0.01 -2.79
C ASN A 147 13.91 -0.56 -2.66
N VAL A 148 13.10 -0.13 -1.70
CA VAL A 148 11.72 -0.62 -1.53
C VAL A 148 10.91 -0.48 -2.83
N VAL A 149 11.06 0.64 -3.53
CA VAL A 149 10.40 0.87 -4.83
C VAL A 149 10.97 -0.04 -5.91
N ASP A 150 12.29 -0.13 -5.99
CA ASP A 150 12.99 -0.92 -7.01
C ASP A 150 12.84 -2.42 -6.78
N GLN A 151 12.55 -2.83 -5.54
CA GLN A 151 12.37 -4.21 -5.13
C GLN A 151 10.90 -4.64 -5.04
N ALA A 152 9.96 -3.75 -5.36
CA ALA A 152 8.54 -4.05 -5.27
C ALA A 152 8.16 -5.37 -5.98
N ASP A 153 8.74 -5.62 -7.17
CA ASP A 153 8.52 -6.85 -7.93
C ASP A 153 9.01 -8.12 -7.23
N GLN A 154 9.95 -8.01 -6.28
CA GLN A 154 10.49 -9.17 -5.57
C GLN A 154 9.51 -9.77 -4.57
N PHE A 155 8.55 -8.98 -4.10
CA PHE A 155 7.53 -9.41 -3.15
C PHE A 155 6.34 -10.11 -3.82
N PHE A 156 6.22 -10.02 -5.14
CA PHE A 156 5.05 -10.49 -5.87
C PHE A 156 5.42 -11.35 -7.06
N SER A 157 4.50 -12.21 -7.46
CA SER A 157 4.59 -12.94 -8.72
C SER A 157 3.19 -13.06 -9.33
N VAL A 158 3.13 -12.96 -10.65
CA VAL A 158 1.88 -13.23 -11.38
C VAL A 158 1.64 -14.73 -11.34
N TYR A 159 0.44 -15.14 -10.91
CA TYR A 159 0.02 -16.52 -11.00
C TYR A 159 -0.34 -16.84 -12.46
N THR A 160 0.38 -17.77 -13.04
CA THR A 160 0.05 -18.35 -14.35
C THR A 160 -0.47 -19.79 -14.15
N GLU A 161 -1.69 -20.06 -14.65
CA GLU A 161 -2.23 -21.43 -14.69
C GLU A 161 -1.45 -22.34 -15.61
#